data_33ae76e1d0b25352767222c32d468f96
#
_entry.id   33ae76e1d0b25352767222c32d468f96
#
_cell.length_a   1.000
_cell.length_b   1.000
_cell.length_c   1.000
_cell.angle_alpha   90.00
_cell.angle_beta   90.00
_cell.angle_gamma   90.00
#
_symmetry.space_group_name_H-M   'P 1'
#
loop_
_entity.id
_entity.type
_entity.pdbx_description
1 polymer ?
#
loop_
_entity_poly.entity_id
_entity_poly.type
_entity_poly.pdbx_seq_one_letter_code
_entity_poly.pdbx_strand_id
1 'polypeptide(L)'
;MQIFKKALAAAAFLCALGAVAAEPQIKIALAGSSACQGYKSTDPKHIYGWGEFIGNYMSSNVKVLNFAISGTSTTSFRERGYWKKLTDSKPDYVFMTLGANDTPGKKSASDPNTTYKANLRRYAAEAQAAGAKVIFVTINQSLVKDRKANKAVFSKNGPVRKDRIPYSKAMREVAAELKLPCLELADEQARIFTAMGEEAASKLYRFRPDGSVDPSHTNKAGAELLAKIIVSELRKSNSDLKKYTIDPKLEVPVKK
;
A
#
# COMPACT_ATOMS: atom_id res chain seq x y z
N MET A 1 -55.97 -52.59 43.89
CA MET A 1 -55.59 -52.72 42.48
C MET A 1 -54.91 -51.44 42.09
N GLN A 2 -53.58 -51.34 42.21
CA GLN A 2 -52.78 -50.12 41.94
C GLN A 2 -52.28 -50.14 40.53
N ILE A 3 -52.63 -49.08 39.80
CA ILE A 3 -52.14 -48.86 38.43
C ILE A 3 -50.97 -47.88 38.48
N PHE A 4 -49.78 -48.38 38.13
CA PHE A 4 -48.53 -47.61 38.04
C PHE A 4 -48.60 -46.66 36.83
N LYS A 5 -48.52 -45.34 37.09
CA LYS A 5 -48.25 -44.36 36.06
C LYS A 5 -46.73 -44.17 35.95
N LYS A 6 -46.17 -44.64 34.82
CA LYS A 6 -44.81 -44.34 34.40
C LYS A 6 -44.77 -42.96 33.78
N ALA A 7 -44.08 -42.00 34.41
CA ALA A 7 -43.78 -40.70 33.83
C ALA A 7 -42.52 -40.87 32.94
N LEU A 8 -42.62 -40.54 31.66
CA LEU A 8 -41.55 -40.49 30.71
C LEU A 8 -40.96 -39.06 30.76
N ALA A 9 -39.77 -38.89 31.33
CA ALA A 9 -39.04 -37.66 31.29
C ALA A 9 -38.28 -37.56 29.97
N ALA A 10 -38.76 -36.75 29.03
CA ALA A 10 -38.03 -36.38 27.83
C ALA A 10 -37.01 -35.29 28.14
N ALA A 11 -35.73 -35.65 28.17
CA ALA A 11 -34.64 -34.69 28.28
C ALA A 11 -34.45 -34.02 26.94
N ALA A 12 -34.89 -32.75 26.81
CA ALA A 12 -34.61 -31.90 25.64
C ALA A 12 -33.15 -31.45 25.75
N PHE A 13 -32.29 -32.03 24.93
CA PHE A 13 -30.90 -31.58 24.73
C PHE A 13 -30.95 -30.34 23.82
N LEU A 14 -30.97 -29.14 24.40
CA LEU A 14 -30.77 -27.90 23.65
C LEU A 14 -29.30 -27.84 23.22
N CYS A 15 -29.00 -28.20 21.95
CA CYS A 15 -27.75 -27.82 21.29
C CYS A 15 -27.78 -26.32 21.08
N ALA A 16 -27.15 -25.57 21.98
CA ALA A 16 -26.82 -24.18 21.74
C ALA A 16 -25.70 -24.15 20.67
N LEU A 17 -26.11 -24.10 19.41
CA LEU A 17 -25.23 -23.67 18.32
C LEU A 17 -24.87 -22.20 18.61
N GLY A 18 -23.73 -21.99 19.27
CA GLY A 18 -23.15 -20.68 19.42
C GLY A 18 -22.92 -20.11 18.02
N ALA A 19 -23.74 -19.16 17.59
CA ALA A 19 -23.46 -18.37 16.40
C ALA A 19 -22.12 -17.67 16.63
N VAL A 20 -21.05 -18.15 15.99
CA VAL A 20 -19.79 -17.42 15.93
C VAL A 20 -20.13 -16.14 15.19
N ALA A 21 -20.21 -15.02 15.93
CA ALA A 21 -20.43 -13.71 15.34
C ALA A 21 -19.32 -13.48 14.30
N ALA A 22 -19.73 -13.18 13.07
CA ALA A 22 -18.76 -12.85 12.01
C ALA A 22 -17.90 -11.68 12.51
N GLU A 23 -16.57 -11.81 12.39
CA GLU A 23 -15.68 -10.72 12.76
C GLU A 23 -16.05 -9.44 11.98
N PRO A 24 -16.02 -8.26 12.64
CA PRO A 24 -16.37 -7.02 11.97
C PRO A 24 -15.46 -6.78 10.77
N GLN A 25 -16.05 -6.30 9.67
CA GLN A 25 -15.29 -5.96 8.47
C GLN A 25 -14.38 -4.76 8.73
N ILE A 26 -13.09 -4.92 8.50
CA ILE A 26 -12.07 -3.86 8.58
C ILE A 26 -11.92 -3.22 7.20
N LYS A 27 -12.03 -1.90 7.10
CA LYS A 27 -11.85 -1.14 5.86
C LYS A 27 -10.50 -0.43 5.85
N ILE A 28 -9.67 -0.73 4.85
CA ILE A 28 -8.42 -0.01 4.57
C ILE A 28 -8.65 0.85 3.33
N ALA A 29 -8.42 2.16 3.43
CA ALA A 29 -8.43 3.06 2.28
C ALA A 29 -7.00 3.42 1.85
N LEU A 30 -6.74 3.37 0.54
CA LEU A 30 -5.44 3.71 -0.03
C LEU A 30 -5.48 5.10 -0.64
N ALA A 31 -4.69 6.03 -0.10
CA ALA A 31 -4.43 7.37 -0.65
C ALA A 31 -3.07 7.39 -1.33
N GLY A 32 -3.04 7.40 -2.64
CA GLY A 32 -1.80 7.26 -3.41
C GLY A 32 -1.91 7.77 -4.84
N SER A 33 -0.83 7.60 -5.57
CA SER A 33 -0.75 7.95 -7.00
C SER A 33 -0.61 6.69 -7.88
N SER A 34 -0.01 6.82 -9.05
CA SER A 34 0.07 5.75 -10.06
C SER A 34 0.67 4.43 -9.56
N ALA A 35 1.63 4.46 -8.65
CA ALA A 35 2.24 3.23 -8.12
C ALA A 35 1.28 2.41 -7.24
N CYS A 36 0.21 3.04 -6.75
CA CYS A 36 -0.80 2.42 -5.87
C CYS A 36 -2.13 2.18 -6.59
N GLN A 37 -2.43 2.92 -7.67
CA GLN A 37 -3.72 2.88 -8.38
C GLN A 37 -4.04 1.49 -8.93
N GLY A 38 -5.33 1.12 -8.92
CA GLY A 38 -5.83 -0.06 -9.64
C GLY A 38 -6.09 0.26 -11.11
N TYR A 39 -5.48 -0.51 -12.01
CA TYR A 39 -5.60 -0.33 -13.46
C TYR A 39 -6.49 -1.37 -14.13
N LYS A 40 -6.78 -2.47 -13.42
CA LYS A 40 -7.62 -3.57 -13.91
C LYS A 40 -7.21 -4.11 -15.28
N SER A 41 -5.90 -4.13 -15.56
CA SER A 41 -5.37 -4.67 -16.81
C SER A 41 -5.40 -6.20 -16.82
N THR A 42 -5.57 -6.78 -17.98
CA THR A 42 -5.42 -8.23 -18.21
C THR A 42 -4.04 -8.61 -18.75
N ASP A 43 -3.31 -7.65 -19.32
CA ASP A 43 -1.93 -7.86 -19.81
C ASP A 43 -0.92 -7.73 -18.65
N PRO A 44 -0.18 -8.79 -18.28
CA PRO A 44 0.77 -8.75 -17.17
C PRO A 44 1.96 -7.81 -17.39
N LYS A 45 2.25 -7.42 -18.64
CA LYS A 45 3.32 -6.46 -19.01
C LYS A 45 2.86 -5.00 -18.91
N HIS A 46 1.56 -4.78 -18.79
CA HIS A 46 0.98 -3.45 -18.65
C HIS A 46 1.29 -2.83 -17.27
N ILE A 47 0.78 -1.64 -17.02
CA ILE A 47 0.91 -0.96 -15.71
C ILE A 47 -0.01 -1.61 -14.67
N TYR A 48 0.56 -1.82 -13.49
CA TYR A 48 -0.17 -2.24 -12.27
C TYR A 48 0.30 -1.42 -11.07
N GLY A 49 -0.60 -1.16 -10.14
CA GLY A 49 -0.25 -0.58 -8.85
C GLY A 49 -0.32 -1.61 -7.73
N TRP A 50 0.54 -1.47 -6.73
CA TRP A 50 0.60 -2.40 -5.60
C TRP A 50 -0.73 -2.47 -4.82
N GLY A 51 -1.56 -1.42 -4.89
CA GLY A 51 -2.88 -1.41 -4.27
C GLY A 51 -3.87 -2.42 -4.85
N GLU A 52 -3.58 -3.04 -6.01
CA GLU A 52 -4.36 -4.14 -6.57
C GLU A 52 -4.09 -5.47 -5.85
N PHE A 53 -2.91 -5.60 -5.23
CA PHE A 53 -2.43 -6.87 -4.67
C PHE A 53 -2.41 -6.91 -3.16
N ILE A 54 -2.44 -5.78 -2.47
CA ILE A 54 -2.30 -5.74 -1.01
C ILE A 54 -3.39 -6.57 -0.30
N GLY A 55 -4.59 -6.60 -0.86
CA GLY A 55 -5.71 -7.41 -0.34
C GLY A 55 -5.45 -8.91 -0.33
N ASN A 56 -4.57 -9.42 -1.21
CA ASN A 56 -4.21 -10.83 -1.29
C ASN A 56 -3.43 -11.32 -0.04
N TYR A 57 -2.89 -10.38 0.73
CA TYR A 57 -2.10 -10.63 1.93
C TYR A 57 -2.79 -10.13 3.19
N MET A 58 -4.09 -9.94 3.12
CA MET A 58 -4.94 -9.56 4.26
C MET A 58 -5.95 -10.66 4.56
N SER A 59 -6.37 -10.78 5.81
CA SER A 59 -7.42 -11.71 6.20
C SER A 59 -8.76 -11.39 5.53
N SER A 60 -9.64 -12.39 5.42
CA SER A 60 -10.89 -12.31 4.64
C SER A 60 -11.88 -11.25 5.13
N ASN A 61 -11.78 -10.83 6.39
CA ASN A 61 -12.59 -9.76 6.96
C ASN A 61 -12.05 -8.36 6.67
N VAL A 62 -10.92 -8.22 5.91
CA VAL A 62 -10.37 -6.93 5.50
C VAL A 62 -10.83 -6.58 4.09
N LYS A 63 -11.40 -5.39 3.94
CA LYS A 63 -11.77 -4.80 2.66
C LYS A 63 -10.83 -3.66 2.29
N VAL A 64 -10.17 -3.76 1.14
CA VAL A 64 -9.31 -2.70 0.60
C VAL A 64 -10.10 -1.81 -0.35
N LEU A 65 -10.12 -0.51 -0.08
CA LEU A 65 -10.76 0.54 -0.87
C LEU A 65 -9.64 1.39 -1.51
N ASN A 66 -9.42 1.22 -2.81
CA ASN A 66 -8.34 1.92 -3.49
C ASN A 66 -8.82 3.23 -4.11
N PHE A 67 -8.46 4.37 -3.51
CA PHE A 67 -8.73 5.73 -3.97
C PHE A 67 -7.54 6.37 -4.69
N ALA A 68 -6.45 5.64 -4.88
CA ALA A 68 -5.26 6.16 -5.55
C ALA A 68 -5.54 6.54 -7.00
N ILE A 69 -5.02 7.68 -7.41
CA ILE A 69 -5.21 8.22 -8.78
C ILE A 69 -3.86 8.66 -9.35
N SER A 70 -3.57 8.20 -10.55
CA SER A 70 -2.34 8.53 -11.28
C SER A 70 -2.15 10.04 -11.43
N GLY A 71 -0.91 10.49 -11.26
CA GLY A 71 -0.54 11.90 -11.41
C GLY A 71 -0.90 12.80 -10.23
N THR A 72 -1.53 12.29 -9.17
CA THR A 72 -1.86 13.12 -8.00
C THR A 72 -0.67 13.33 -7.06
N SER A 73 -0.54 14.56 -6.58
CA SER A 73 0.32 14.99 -5.46
C SER A 73 -0.50 15.14 -4.18
N THR A 74 0.14 15.46 -3.06
CA THR A 74 -0.56 15.79 -1.81
C THR A 74 -1.53 16.95 -1.96
N THR A 75 -1.24 17.94 -2.80
CA THR A 75 -2.13 19.06 -3.09
C THR A 75 -3.28 18.63 -3.99
N SER A 76 -2.98 18.10 -5.17
CA SER A 76 -3.99 17.82 -6.19
C SER A 76 -4.94 16.67 -5.84
N PHE A 77 -4.53 15.71 -4.99
CA PHE A 77 -5.42 14.64 -4.49
C PHE A 77 -6.59 15.22 -3.69
N ARG A 78 -6.32 16.27 -2.91
CA ARG A 78 -7.32 17.01 -2.15
C ARG A 78 -8.19 17.88 -3.05
N GLU A 79 -7.58 18.75 -3.85
CA GLU A 79 -8.27 19.72 -4.70
C GLU A 79 -9.25 19.05 -5.68
N ARG A 80 -8.92 17.84 -6.16
CA ARG A 80 -9.75 17.06 -7.06
C ARG A 80 -10.82 16.23 -6.34
N GLY A 81 -10.99 16.41 -5.01
CA GLY A 81 -12.03 15.78 -4.20
C GLY A 81 -11.81 14.30 -3.87
N TYR A 82 -10.65 13.71 -4.21
CA TYR A 82 -10.40 12.30 -3.91
C TYR A 82 -10.26 12.04 -2.43
N TRP A 83 -9.69 12.98 -1.69
CA TRP A 83 -9.60 12.89 -0.24
C TRP A 83 -10.98 12.85 0.43
N LYS A 84 -11.89 13.73 -0.01
CA LYS A 84 -13.27 13.71 0.50
C LYS A 84 -13.96 12.38 0.23
N LYS A 85 -13.84 11.85 -0.97
CA LYS A 85 -14.41 10.52 -1.31
C LYS A 85 -13.85 9.41 -0.42
N LEU A 86 -12.54 9.49 -0.09
CA LEU A 86 -11.90 8.53 0.78
C LEU A 86 -12.45 8.63 2.21
N THR A 87 -12.54 9.82 2.79
CA THR A 87 -13.05 10.02 4.17
C THR A 87 -14.55 9.68 4.28
N ASP A 88 -15.34 10.01 3.25
CA ASP A 88 -16.76 9.66 3.19
C ASP A 88 -17.01 8.12 3.22
N SER A 89 -16.01 7.31 2.83
CA SER A 89 -16.09 5.84 2.90
C SER A 89 -15.97 5.29 4.33
N LYS A 90 -15.64 6.15 5.30
CA LYS A 90 -15.44 5.82 6.72
C LYS A 90 -14.51 4.61 6.89
N PRO A 91 -13.23 4.70 6.48
CA PRO A 91 -12.27 3.63 6.65
C PRO A 91 -11.81 3.53 8.09
N ASP A 92 -11.39 2.32 8.51
CA ASP A 92 -10.73 2.11 9.80
C ASP A 92 -9.23 2.48 9.73
N TYR A 93 -8.64 2.30 8.54
CA TYR A 93 -7.23 2.63 8.30
C TYR A 93 -7.06 3.36 6.97
N VAL A 94 -6.14 4.31 6.95
CA VAL A 94 -5.70 5.01 5.73
C VAL A 94 -4.22 4.77 5.50
N PHE A 95 -3.88 4.16 4.36
CA PHE A 95 -2.51 4.11 3.87
C PHE A 95 -2.22 5.34 3.03
N MET A 96 -1.24 6.15 3.45
CA MET A 96 -0.86 7.38 2.79
C MET A 96 0.49 7.21 2.09
N THR A 97 0.52 7.27 0.75
CA THR A 97 1.74 7.12 -0.07
C THR A 97 1.87 8.19 -1.16
N LEU A 98 1.24 9.36 -0.98
CA LEU A 98 1.43 10.49 -1.88
C LEU A 98 2.83 11.11 -1.70
N GLY A 99 3.40 11.67 -2.76
CA GLY A 99 4.71 12.32 -2.74
C GLY A 99 5.49 12.21 -4.05
N ALA A 100 5.27 11.14 -4.84
CA ALA A 100 5.98 10.97 -6.11
C ALA A 100 5.72 12.10 -7.14
N ASN A 101 4.56 12.74 -7.07
CA ASN A 101 4.19 13.88 -7.92
C ASN A 101 4.31 15.23 -7.21
N ASP A 102 4.81 15.24 -5.99
CA ASP A 102 5.20 16.44 -5.25
C ASP A 102 6.64 16.87 -5.58
N THR A 103 7.41 16.02 -6.27
CA THR A 103 8.82 16.23 -6.62
C THR A 103 9.00 17.40 -7.60
N PRO A 104 10.19 18.05 -7.63
CA PRO A 104 10.49 19.14 -8.54
C PRO A 104 10.22 18.80 -10.01
N GLY A 105 9.77 19.78 -10.79
CA GLY A 105 9.43 19.62 -12.20
C GLY A 105 8.04 19.04 -12.45
N LYS A 106 7.25 18.75 -11.41
CA LYS A 106 5.84 18.38 -11.52
C LYS A 106 4.93 19.60 -11.40
N LYS A 107 3.76 19.56 -12.06
CA LYS A 107 2.78 20.67 -12.04
C LYS A 107 2.33 21.06 -10.62
N SER A 108 2.24 20.08 -9.72
CA SER A 108 1.82 20.27 -8.33
C SER A 108 2.98 19.94 -7.37
N ALA A 109 4.20 20.39 -7.72
CA ALA A 109 5.35 20.23 -6.84
C ALA A 109 5.12 20.97 -5.52
N SER A 110 5.62 20.39 -4.43
CA SER A 110 5.59 21.01 -3.10
C SER A 110 6.96 20.90 -2.45
N ASP A 111 7.33 21.87 -1.63
CA ASP A 111 8.59 21.81 -0.90
C ASP A 111 8.52 20.72 0.19
N PRO A 112 9.50 19.78 0.24
CA PRO A 112 9.48 18.66 1.18
C PRO A 112 9.59 19.08 2.66
N ASN A 113 10.20 20.25 2.94
CA ASN A 113 10.41 20.71 4.30
C ASN A 113 9.27 21.54 4.86
N THR A 114 8.44 22.12 3.99
CA THR A 114 7.33 23.02 4.36
C THR A 114 5.98 22.46 3.91
N THR A 115 5.57 22.76 2.69
CA THR A 115 4.22 22.47 2.17
C THR A 115 3.90 20.97 2.20
N TYR A 116 4.83 20.11 1.81
CA TYR A 116 4.59 18.67 1.82
C TYR A 116 4.34 18.14 3.24
N LYS A 117 5.19 18.51 4.22
CA LYS A 117 4.97 18.15 5.63
C LYS A 117 3.65 18.69 6.17
N ALA A 118 3.30 19.95 5.84
CA ALA A 118 2.03 20.54 6.25
C ALA A 118 0.85 19.74 5.69
N ASN A 119 0.92 19.32 4.42
CA ASN A 119 -0.10 18.49 3.80
C ASN A 119 -0.22 17.13 4.50
N LEU A 120 0.90 16.46 4.83
CA LEU A 120 0.87 15.17 5.52
C LEU A 120 0.23 15.29 6.92
N ARG A 121 0.59 16.31 7.70
CA ARG A 121 -0.03 16.58 9.02
C ARG A 121 -1.53 16.79 8.89
N ARG A 122 -1.93 17.58 7.90
CA ARG A 122 -3.35 17.86 7.64
C ARG A 122 -4.12 16.60 7.28
N TYR A 123 -3.57 15.75 6.41
CA TYR A 123 -4.17 14.46 6.07
C TYR A 123 -4.31 13.55 7.29
N ALA A 124 -3.28 13.48 8.13
CA ALA A 124 -3.31 12.67 9.34
C ALA A 124 -4.39 13.17 10.32
N ALA A 125 -4.43 14.47 10.59
CA ALA A 125 -5.40 15.06 11.50
C ALA A 125 -6.85 14.84 11.03
N GLU A 126 -7.13 15.06 9.75
CA GLU A 126 -8.46 14.88 9.18
C GLU A 126 -8.90 13.40 9.15
N ALA A 127 -7.98 12.48 8.84
CA ALA A 127 -8.27 11.04 8.90
C ALA A 127 -8.60 10.61 10.34
N GLN A 128 -7.80 11.05 11.32
CA GLN A 128 -8.03 10.76 12.74
C GLN A 128 -9.35 11.37 13.24
N ALA A 129 -9.68 12.59 12.84
CA ALA A 129 -10.96 13.22 13.14
C ALA A 129 -12.16 12.45 12.55
N ALA A 130 -11.95 11.76 11.42
CA ALA A 130 -12.93 10.86 10.82
C ALA A 130 -12.93 9.44 11.43
N GLY A 131 -12.14 9.19 12.49
CA GLY A 131 -12.06 7.91 13.19
C GLY A 131 -11.08 6.89 12.59
N ALA A 132 -10.31 7.27 11.55
CA ALA A 132 -9.37 6.37 10.88
C ALA A 132 -7.96 6.44 11.50
N LYS A 133 -7.28 5.29 11.59
CA LYS A 133 -5.86 5.20 11.92
C LYS A 133 -5.02 5.40 10.64
N VAL A 134 -3.98 6.23 10.72
CA VAL A 134 -3.13 6.54 9.57
C VAL A 134 -1.84 5.72 9.61
N ILE A 135 -1.46 5.19 8.47
CA ILE A 135 -0.20 4.48 8.24
C ILE A 135 0.47 5.13 7.03
N PHE A 136 1.64 5.71 7.24
CA PHE A 136 2.45 6.22 6.13
C PHE A 136 3.20 5.08 5.43
N VAL A 137 3.37 5.22 4.11
CA VAL A 137 4.16 4.31 3.29
C VAL A 137 5.12 5.16 2.48
N THR A 138 6.43 5.01 2.70
CA THR A 138 7.44 5.79 1.98
C THR A 138 7.36 5.57 0.48
N ILE A 139 7.81 6.56 -0.31
CA ILE A 139 7.56 6.62 -1.74
C ILE A 139 8.36 5.56 -2.46
N ASN A 140 7.69 4.71 -3.25
CA ASN A 140 8.36 3.69 -4.06
C ASN A 140 9.46 4.28 -4.94
N GLN A 141 10.50 3.50 -5.19
CA GLN A 141 11.59 3.86 -6.11
C GLN A 141 11.18 3.65 -7.57
N SER A 142 11.93 4.29 -8.47
CA SER A 142 11.80 4.12 -9.91
C SER A 142 13.18 3.93 -10.50
N LEU A 143 13.28 3.18 -11.61
CA LEU A 143 14.49 3.11 -12.41
C LEU A 143 14.58 4.34 -13.33
N VAL A 144 15.67 4.47 -14.04
CA VAL A 144 15.84 5.47 -15.10
C VAL A 144 15.78 4.78 -16.47
N LYS A 145 15.42 5.53 -17.52
CA LYS A 145 15.40 5.00 -18.87
C LYS A 145 16.77 5.19 -19.52
N ASP A 146 17.42 4.10 -19.87
CA ASP A 146 18.46 4.13 -20.89
C ASP A 146 17.78 4.26 -22.26
N ARG A 147 17.93 5.44 -22.87
CA ARG A 147 17.29 5.74 -24.16
C ARG A 147 17.93 5.01 -25.34
N LYS A 148 19.23 4.70 -25.25
CA LYS A 148 19.95 3.99 -26.31
C LYS A 148 19.58 2.51 -26.34
N ALA A 149 19.62 1.87 -25.17
CA ALA A 149 19.27 0.46 -25.02
C ALA A 149 17.77 0.18 -24.88
N ASN A 150 16.94 1.21 -24.79
CA ASN A 150 15.49 1.12 -24.48
C ASN A 150 15.17 0.26 -23.25
N LYS A 151 16.01 0.34 -22.23
CA LYS A 151 15.90 -0.46 -21.00
C LYS A 151 15.64 0.41 -19.77
N ALA A 152 15.04 -0.20 -18.75
CA ALA A 152 15.02 0.36 -17.41
C ALA A 152 16.30 -0.05 -16.69
N VAL A 153 17.06 0.92 -16.22
CA VAL A 153 18.38 0.70 -15.60
C VAL A 153 18.47 1.39 -14.25
N PHE A 154 19.42 1.00 -13.43
CA PHE A 154 19.74 1.72 -12.21
C PHE A 154 20.26 3.12 -12.55
N SER A 155 19.98 4.08 -11.68
CA SER A 155 20.67 5.37 -11.72
C SER A 155 22.13 5.18 -11.30
N LYS A 156 22.97 6.21 -11.48
CA LYS A 156 24.34 6.20 -10.95
C LYS A 156 24.43 5.99 -9.42
N ASN A 157 23.29 6.04 -8.71
CA ASN A 157 23.18 5.79 -7.29
C ASN A 157 22.42 4.47 -6.97
N GLY A 158 22.44 3.51 -7.89
CA GLY A 158 21.65 2.27 -7.77
C GLY A 158 20.16 2.48 -8.04
N PRO A 159 19.29 1.65 -7.48
CA PRO A 159 17.84 1.71 -7.69
C PRO A 159 17.16 2.83 -6.88
N VAL A 160 17.81 3.98 -6.73
CA VAL A 160 17.35 5.09 -5.88
C VAL A 160 17.13 6.35 -6.70
N ARG A 161 15.95 6.95 -6.56
CA ARG A 161 15.60 8.25 -7.14
C ARG A 161 15.93 9.37 -6.14
N LYS A 162 16.99 10.16 -6.44
CA LYS A 162 17.44 11.26 -5.57
C LYS A 162 16.35 12.29 -5.28
N ASP A 163 15.51 12.60 -6.26
CA ASP A 163 14.41 13.57 -6.14
C ASP A 163 13.30 13.09 -5.18
N ARG A 164 13.22 11.79 -4.85
CA ARG A 164 12.25 11.24 -3.90
C ARG A 164 12.76 11.13 -2.47
N ILE A 165 14.08 11.14 -2.26
CA ILE A 165 14.69 11.02 -0.93
C ILE A 165 14.15 12.06 0.05
N PRO A 166 14.10 13.38 -0.26
CA PRO A 166 13.62 14.38 0.67
C PRO A 166 12.16 14.16 1.10
N TYR A 167 11.32 13.65 0.21
CA TYR A 167 9.91 13.40 0.50
C TYR A 167 9.71 12.17 1.39
N SER A 168 10.43 11.08 1.15
CA SER A 168 10.41 9.92 2.05
C SER A 168 10.97 10.28 3.43
N LYS A 169 12.03 11.11 3.49
CA LYS A 169 12.56 11.65 4.75
C LYS A 169 11.51 12.48 5.50
N ALA A 170 10.86 13.43 4.81
CA ALA A 170 9.82 14.27 5.39
C ALA A 170 8.63 13.46 5.91
N MET A 171 8.26 12.38 5.21
CA MET A 171 7.20 11.46 5.64
C MET A 171 7.58 10.74 6.95
N ARG A 172 8.81 10.22 7.07
CA ARG A 172 9.32 9.62 8.32
C ARG A 172 9.33 10.61 9.48
N GLU A 173 9.76 11.85 9.23
CA GLU A 173 9.80 12.90 10.25
C GLU A 173 8.40 13.24 10.76
N VAL A 174 7.41 13.40 9.87
CA VAL A 174 6.02 13.64 10.26
C VAL A 174 5.42 12.42 10.96
N ALA A 175 5.72 11.22 10.51
CA ALA A 175 5.27 9.99 11.16
C ALA A 175 5.80 9.88 12.60
N ALA A 176 7.09 10.16 12.80
CA ALA A 176 7.72 10.16 14.12
C ALA A 176 7.11 11.24 15.04
N GLU A 177 6.94 12.46 14.52
CA GLU A 177 6.31 13.58 15.23
C GLU A 177 4.90 13.22 15.73
N LEU A 178 4.10 12.60 14.87
CA LEU A 178 2.71 12.22 15.15
C LEU A 178 2.58 10.83 15.81
N LYS A 179 3.69 10.12 16.05
CA LYS A 179 3.74 8.75 16.57
C LYS A 179 2.91 7.76 15.72
N LEU A 180 2.93 7.94 14.41
CA LEU A 180 2.22 7.10 13.43
C LEU A 180 3.16 6.04 12.84
N PRO A 181 2.64 4.85 12.45
CA PRO A 181 3.41 3.88 11.70
C PRO A 181 3.87 4.45 10.35
N CYS A 182 5.14 4.16 9.99
CA CYS A 182 5.70 4.46 8.69
C CYS A 182 6.36 3.20 8.10
N LEU A 183 5.83 2.70 7.01
CA LEU A 183 6.30 1.49 6.35
C LEU A 183 7.38 1.85 5.32
N GLU A 184 8.52 1.17 5.38
CA GLU A 184 9.74 1.50 4.63
C GLU A 184 9.77 0.90 3.22
N LEU A 185 8.79 1.23 2.38
CA LEU A 185 8.77 0.78 1.00
C LEU A 185 9.98 1.27 0.20
N ALA A 186 10.42 2.52 0.39
CA ALA A 186 11.53 3.11 -0.38
C ALA A 186 12.83 2.35 -0.20
N ASP A 187 13.24 2.16 1.05
CA ASP A 187 14.54 1.59 1.40
C ASP A 187 14.54 0.07 1.21
N GLU A 188 13.45 -0.62 1.55
CA GLU A 188 13.31 -2.05 1.31
C GLU A 188 13.28 -2.40 -0.18
N GLN A 189 12.57 -1.63 -0.99
CA GLN A 189 12.60 -1.80 -2.44
C GLN A 189 14.02 -1.60 -2.99
N ALA A 190 14.73 -0.57 -2.55
CA ALA A 190 16.10 -0.32 -2.97
C ALA A 190 17.04 -1.47 -2.57
N ARG A 191 16.93 -1.97 -1.35
CA ARG A 191 17.68 -3.11 -0.84
C ARG A 191 17.43 -4.38 -1.67
N ILE A 192 16.17 -4.72 -1.91
CA ILE A 192 15.77 -5.90 -2.67
C ILE A 192 16.25 -5.81 -4.11
N PHE A 193 16.06 -4.65 -4.77
CA PHE A 193 16.50 -4.45 -6.15
C PHE A 193 18.02 -4.51 -6.29
N THR A 194 18.77 -4.00 -5.31
CA THR A 194 20.23 -4.14 -5.28
C THR A 194 20.63 -5.60 -5.18
N ALA A 195 19.96 -6.39 -4.33
CA ALA A 195 20.23 -7.82 -4.19
C ALA A 195 19.86 -8.62 -5.45
N MET A 196 18.78 -8.26 -6.14
CA MET A 196 18.38 -8.87 -7.42
C MET A 196 19.33 -8.55 -8.56
N GLY A 197 19.96 -7.39 -8.52
CA GLY A 197 20.72 -6.82 -9.64
C GLY A 197 19.84 -6.13 -10.69
N GLU A 198 20.47 -5.28 -11.49
CA GLU A 198 19.78 -4.38 -12.43
C GLU A 198 18.92 -5.12 -13.46
N GLU A 199 19.44 -6.19 -14.05
CA GLU A 199 18.72 -6.94 -15.10
C GLU A 199 17.41 -7.54 -14.57
N ALA A 200 17.44 -8.19 -13.42
CA ALA A 200 16.25 -8.79 -12.81
C ALA A 200 15.25 -7.71 -12.35
N ALA A 201 15.74 -6.64 -11.72
CA ALA A 201 14.90 -5.53 -11.28
C ALA A 201 14.23 -4.81 -12.46
N SER A 202 14.91 -4.67 -13.61
CA SER A 202 14.35 -4.02 -14.80
C SER A 202 13.13 -4.74 -15.35
N LYS A 203 13.07 -6.07 -15.22
CA LYS A 203 11.95 -6.91 -15.67
C LYS A 203 10.67 -6.70 -14.86
N LEU A 204 10.73 -6.00 -13.74
CA LEU A 204 9.59 -5.66 -12.88
C LEU A 204 8.86 -4.37 -13.31
N TYR A 205 9.36 -3.70 -14.35
CA TYR A 205 8.79 -2.47 -14.86
C TYR A 205 7.98 -2.69 -16.12
N ARG A 206 7.14 -1.71 -16.44
CA ARG A 206 6.22 -1.75 -17.56
C ARG A 206 6.95 -1.68 -18.90
N PHE A 207 6.53 -2.53 -19.83
CA PHE A 207 6.77 -2.34 -21.26
C PHE A 207 5.48 -1.82 -21.90
N ARG A 208 5.58 -0.77 -22.70
CA ARG A 208 4.46 -0.23 -23.45
C ARG A 208 4.20 -1.09 -24.70
N PRO A 209 3.00 -0.99 -25.32
CA PRO A 209 2.69 -1.75 -26.53
C PRO A 209 3.66 -1.51 -27.70
N ASP A 210 4.26 -0.31 -27.77
CA ASP A 210 5.28 0.07 -28.73
C ASP A 210 6.68 -0.50 -28.42
N GLY A 211 6.81 -1.36 -27.40
CA GLY A 211 8.07 -1.92 -26.93
C GLY A 211 8.94 -0.95 -26.13
N SER A 212 8.49 0.28 -25.89
CA SER A 212 9.25 1.23 -25.08
C SER A 212 9.14 0.91 -23.59
N VAL A 213 10.22 1.17 -22.85
CA VAL A 213 10.30 0.98 -21.41
C VAL A 213 9.68 2.16 -20.66
N ASP A 214 8.90 1.88 -19.63
CA ASP A 214 8.44 2.85 -18.64
C ASP A 214 9.06 2.51 -17.26
N PRO A 215 10.20 3.12 -16.90
CA PRO A 215 10.91 2.79 -15.67
C PRO A 215 10.25 3.37 -14.42
N SER A 216 9.17 4.12 -14.56
CA SER A 216 8.46 4.76 -13.44
C SER A 216 7.31 3.93 -12.89
N HIS A 217 6.77 3.02 -13.71
CA HIS A 217 5.61 2.22 -13.35
C HIS A 217 5.93 0.74 -13.41
N THR A 218 5.46 0.00 -12.44
CA THR A 218 5.64 -1.45 -12.36
C THR A 218 4.66 -2.19 -13.27
N ASN A 219 5.07 -3.36 -13.74
CA ASN A 219 4.19 -4.36 -14.30
C ASN A 219 3.54 -5.21 -13.18
N LYS A 220 2.81 -6.26 -13.53
CA LYS A 220 2.11 -7.11 -12.56
C LYS A 220 3.05 -7.68 -11.49
N ALA A 221 4.15 -8.29 -11.90
CA ALA A 221 5.12 -8.89 -10.96
C ALA A 221 5.77 -7.84 -10.04
N GLY A 222 6.12 -6.68 -10.60
CA GLY A 222 6.68 -5.58 -9.81
C GLY A 222 5.67 -5.00 -8.82
N ALA A 223 4.43 -4.80 -9.20
CA ALA A 223 3.39 -4.29 -8.31
C ALA A 223 3.07 -5.28 -7.18
N GLU A 224 3.04 -6.57 -7.48
CA GLU A 224 2.85 -7.62 -6.48
C GLU A 224 4.03 -7.67 -5.48
N LEU A 225 5.27 -7.55 -5.97
CA LEU A 225 6.44 -7.46 -5.10
C LEU A 225 6.37 -6.26 -4.16
N LEU A 226 5.96 -5.07 -4.66
CA LEU A 226 5.78 -3.90 -3.80
C LEU A 226 4.70 -4.13 -2.73
N ALA A 227 3.60 -4.81 -3.05
CA ALA A 227 2.57 -5.17 -2.08
C ALA A 227 3.13 -6.11 -1.00
N LYS A 228 3.91 -7.12 -1.39
CA LYS A 228 4.60 -8.03 -0.45
C LYS A 228 5.55 -7.29 0.49
N ILE A 229 6.32 -6.33 -0.02
CA ILE A 229 7.21 -5.49 0.79
C ILE A 229 6.38 -4.71 1.82
N ILE A 230 5.32 -4.03 1.39
CA ILE A 230 4.46 -3.22 2.27
C ILE A 230 3.85 -4.08 3.38
N VAL A 231 3.34 -5.26 3.07
CA VAL A 231 2.75 -6.15 4.07
C VAL A 231 3.82 -6.71 5.02
N SER A 232 5.02 -7.03 4.51
CA SER A 232 6.15 -7.44 5.35
C SER A 232 6.53 -6.35 6.35
N GLU A 233 6.60 -5.09 5.90
CA GLU A 233 6.86 -3.94 6.77
C GLU A 233 5.72 -3.69 7.78
N LEU A 234 4.46 -3.86 7.35
CA LEU A 234 3.30 -3.75 8.24
C LEU A 234 3.38 -4.79 9.39
N ARG A 235 3.79 -6.01 9.10
CA ARG A 235 3.96 -7.08 10.09
C ARG A 235 5.03 -6.76 11.15
N LYS A 236 6.07 -6.01 10.77
CA LYS A 236 7.15 -5.56 11.67
C LYS A 236 6.76 -4.29 12.45
N SER A 237 5.76 -3.55 11.98
CA SER A 237 5.39 -2.25 12.53
C SER A 237 4.68 -2.35 13.89
N ASN A 238 4.47 -1.21 14.53
CA ASN A 238 3.66 -1.08 15.75
C ASN A 238 2.15 -0.95 15.47
N SER A 239 1.70 -1.00 14.21
CA SER A 239 0.29 -0.95 13.87
C SER A 239 -0.43 -2.23 14.32
N ASP A 240 -1.60 -2.08 14.92
CA ASP A 240 -2.47 -3.20 15.29
C ASP A 240 -3.11 -3.88 14.06
N LEU A 241 -3.09 -3.24 12.89
CA LEU A 241 -3.52 -3.83 11.62
C LEU A 241 -2.71 -5.07 11.24
N LYS A 242 -1.47 -5.22 11.75
CA LYS A 242 -0.62 -6.39 11.48
C LYS A 242 -1.27 -7.74 11.80
N LYS A 243 -2.18 -7.78 12.78
CA LYS A 243 -2.89 -9.01 13.18
C LYS A 243 -3.81 -9.55 12.07
N TYR A 244 -4.19 -8.72 11.11
CA TYR A 244 -5.02 -9.09 9.96
C TYR A 244 -4.21 -9.37 8.69
N THR A 245 -2.89 -9.53 8.79
CA THR A 245 -2.04 -9.83 7.65
C THR A 245 -1.79 -11.33 7.51
N ILE A 246 -1.75 -11.78 6.26
CA ILE A 246 -1.23 -13.09 5.87
C ILE A 246 0.24 -12.92 5.50
N ASP A 247 1.09 -13.92 5.82
CA ASP A 247 2.51 -13.85 5.47
C ASP A 247 2.68 -13.77 3.94
N PRO A 248 3.27 -12.68 3.41
CA PRO A 248 3.43 -12.50 1.98
C PRO A 248 4.52 -13.40 1.37
N LYS A 249 5.26 -14.16 2.19
CA LYS A 249 6.41 -15.00 1.77
C LYS A 249 7.35 -14.20 0.86
N LEU A 250 7.87 -13.10 1.40
CA LEU A 250 8.80 -12.23 0.68
C LEU A 250 10.17 -12.91 0.58
N GLU A 251 10.42 -13.58 -0.53
CA GLU A 251 11.74 -14.14 -0.87
C GLU A 251 12.59 -13.03 -1.50
N VAL A 252 13.75 -12.76 -0.90
CA VAL A 252 14.76 -11.87 -1.49
C VAL A 252 15.76 -12.75 -2.20
N PRO A 253 15.92 -12.61 -3.53
CA PRO A 253 16.93 -13.34 -4.25
C PRO A 253 18.32 -12.98 -3.69
N VAL A 254 19.02 -13.96 -3.16
CA VAL A 254 20.42 -13.79 -2.78
C VAL A 254 21.25 -13.94 -4.06
N LYS A 255 22.09 -12.94 -4.37
CA LYS A 255 23.10 -13.11 -5.42
C LYS A 255 23.93 -14.35 -5.09
N LYS A 256 23.86 -15.34 -5.95
CA LYS A 256 24.84 -16.42 -5.95
C LYS A 256 26.20 -15.89 -6.39
#